data_ee76e52f4c048b18acf39eade06382ec
#
_entry.id   ee76e52f4c048b18acf39eade06382ec
#
_cell.length_a   1.000
_cell.length_b   1.000
_cell.length_c   1.000
_cell.angle_alpha   90.00
_cell.angle_beta   90.00
_cell.angle_gamma   90.00
#
_symmetry.space_group_name_H-M   'P 1'
#
loop_
_entity.id
_entity.type
_entity.pdbx_description
1 polymer ?
#
loop_
_entity_poly.entity_id
_entity_poly.type
_entity_poly.pdbx_seq_one_letter_code
_entity_poly.pdbx_strand_id
1 'polypeptide(L)'
;MATLFARHKVKDFDAWKVAYDAFNAERKTMGVTNHGIYQAADNPNDVTVYHEFDNMDAAKAFAGSPRLKEVMNTAGVLGAPDIWCTNKK
;
A
#
# COMPACT_ATOMS: atom_id res chain seq x y z
N MET A 1 16.85 0.72 -6.17
CA MET A 1 15.42 0.40 -6.08
C MET A 1 14.73 1.34 -5.12
N ALA A 2 13.54 1.74 -5.48
CA ALA A 2 12.73 2.58 -4.62
C ALA A 2 11.71 1.72 -3.86
N THR A 3 11.48 2.04 -2.60
CA THR A 3 10.48 1.36 -1.78
C THR A 3 9.53 2.40 -1.20
N LEU A 4 8.25 2.19 -1.44
CA LEU A 4 7.18 2.98 -0.85
C LEU A 4 6.67 2.24 0.38
N PHE A 5 6.57 2.95 1.49
CA PHE A 5 5.91 2.45 2.69
C PHE A 5 4.60 3.20 2.90
N ALA A 6 3.59 2.48 3.37
CA ALA A 6 2.32 3.09 3.75
C ALA A 6 1.86 2.46 5.06
N ARG A 7 1.47 3.32 6.01
CA ARG A 7 0.87 2.88 7.28
C ARG A 7 -0.49 3.51 7.41
N HIS A 8 -1.48 2.68 7.72
CA HIS A 8 -2.85 3.15 7.90
C HIS A 8 -3.61 2.20 8.82
N LYS A 9 -4.65 2.73 9.43
CA LYS A 9 -5.60 1.91 10.17
C LYS A 9 -6.74 1.52 9.24
N VAL A 10 -7.23 0.29 9.42
CA VAL A 10 -8.35 -0.24 8.64
C VAL A 10 -9.49 -0.60 9.58
N LYS A 11 -10.69 -0.61 9.04
CA LYS A 11 -11.89 -0.94 9.80
C LYS A 11 -11.89 -2.41 10.21
N ASP A 12 -11.46 -3.30 9.30
CA ASP A 12 -11.35 -4.73 9.53
C ASP A 12 -10.26 -5.29 8.63
N PHE A 13 -9.23 -5.93 9.21
CA PHE A 13 -8.08 -6.42 8.45
C PHE A 13 -8.49 -7.45 7.40
N ASP A 14 -9.34 -8.42 7.75
CA ASP A 14 -9.70 -9.49 6.82
C ASP A 14 -10.41 -8.96 5.58
N ALA A 15 -11.34 -8.02 5.77
CA ALA A 15 -12.03 -7.36 4.66
C ALA A 15 -11.07 -6.52 3.83
N TRP A 16 -10.15 -5.80 4.47
CA TRP A 16 -9.11 -5.02 3.79
C TRP A 16 -8.20 -5.92 2.96
N LYS A 17 -7.82 -7.07 3.51
CA LYS A 17 -6.93 -8.03 2.83
C LYS A 17 -7.56 -8.58 1.56
N VAL A 18 -8.85 -8.84 1.56
CA VAL A 18 -9.59 -9.27 0.36
C VAL A 18 -9.49 -8.22 -0.73
N ALA A 19 -9.74 -6.96 -0.40
CA ALA A 19 -9.62 -5.84 -1.36
C ALA A 19 -8.16 -5.64 -1.82
N TYR A 20 -7.21 -5.77 -0.91
CA TYR A 20 -5.77 -5.67 -1.21
C TYR A 20 -5.36 -6.74 -2.24
N ASP A 21 -5.76 -7.98 -2.02
CA ASP A 21 -5.44 -9.10 -2.93
C ASP A 21 -6.10 -8.91 -4.31
N ALA A 22 -7.33 -8.40 -4.34
CA ALA A 22 -8.02 -8.14 -5.59
C ALA A 22 -7.33 -7.08 -6.44
N PHE A 23 -6.56 -6.17 -5.83
CA PHE A 23 -5.80 -5.13 -6.52
C PHE A 23 -4.43 -5.60 -7.03
N ASN A 24 -4.04 -6.84 -6.76
CA ASN A 24 -2.68 -7.34 -7.05
C ASN A 24 -2.26 -7.20 -8.51
N ALA A 25 -3.15 -7.51 -9.46
CA ALA A 25 -2.85 -7.40 -10.88
C ALA A 25 -2.61 -5.93 -11.30
N GLU A 26 -3.41 -5.01 -10.76
CA GLU A 26 -3.22 -3.58 -11.01
C GLU A 26 -1.91 -3.05 -10.43
N ARG A 27 -1.53 -3.52 -9.23
CA ARG A 27 -0.23 -3.15 -8.64
C ARG A 27 0.93 -3.51 -9.55
N LYS A 28 0.92 -4.71 -10.13
CA LYS A 28 1.95 -5.14 -11.09
C LYS A 28 1.99 -4.25 -12.31
N THR A 29 0.84 -3.90 -12.86
CA THR A 29 0.73 -2.98 -14.00
C THR A 29 1.28 -1.60 -13.67
N MET A 30 1.18 -1.17 -12.43
CA MET A 30 1.69 0.12 -11.96
C MET A 30 3.18 0.10 -11.60
N GLY A 31 3.86 -1.03 -11.79
CA GLY A 31 5.30 -1.13 -11.61
C GLY A 31 5.78 -1.73 -10.30
N VAL A 32 4.87 -2.27 -9.48
CA VAL A 32 5.25 -2.93 -8.23
C VAL A 32 5.92 -4.26 -8.55
N THR A 33 7.18 -4.41 -8.11
CA THR A 33 7.98 -5.62 -8.35
C THR A 33 7.91 -6.58 -7.17
N ASN A 34 7.70 -6.07 -5.96
CA ASN A 34 7.57 -6.86 -4.75
C ASN A 34 6.78 -6.07 -3.72
N HIS A 35 6.13 -6.77 -2.80
CA HIS A 35 5.34 -6.13 -1.75
C HIS A 35 5.22 -7.02 -0.52
N GLY A 36 4.84 -6.43 0.60
CA GLY A 36 4.59 -7.16 1.84
C GLY A 36 3.65 -6.39 2.77
N ILE A 37 3.06 -7.11 3.69
CA ILE A 37 2.08 -6.59 4.63
C ILE A 37 2.52 -6.94 6.05
N TYR A 38 2.46 -5.96 6.94
CA TYR A 38 2.71 -6.15 8.36
C TYR A 38 1.54 -5.61 9.17
N GLN A 39 1.21 -6.30 10.24
CA GLN A 39 0.25 -5.83 11.24
C GLN A 39 1.03 -5.39 12.48
N ALA A 40 0.59 -4.33 13.13
CA ALA A 40 1.17 -3.94 14.41
C ALA A 40 0.98 -5.08 15.42
N ALA A 41 1.98 -5.30 16.27
CA ALA A 41 1.97 -6.44 17.20
C ALA A 41 0.79 -6.40 18.18
N ASP A 42 0.30 -5.21 18.51
CA ASP A 42 -0.78 -4.99 19.47
C ASP A 42 -2.12 -4.60 18.83
N ASN A 43 -2.17 -4.46 17.51
CA ASN A 43 -3.40 -4.06 16.82
C ASN A 43 -3.42 -4.59 15.37
N PRO A 44 -4.20 -5.64 15.08
CA PRO A 44 -4.26 -6.22 13.74
C PRO A 44 -4.83 -5.28 12.68
N ASN A 45 -5.50 -4.20 13.08
CA ASN A 45 -6.06 -3.21 12.16
C ASN A 45 -5.14 -2.00 11.92
N ASP A 46 -3.94 -2.00 12.50
CA ASP A 46 -2.89 -1.03 12.21
C ASP A 46 -1.90 -1.71 11.25
N VAL A 47 -1.99 -1.35 9.96
CA VAL A 47 -1.34 -2.09 8.87
C VAL A 47 -0.23 -1.24 8.26
N THR A 48 0.93 -1.86 8.09
CA THR A 48 2.05 -1.27 7.35
C THR A 48 2.33 -2.14 6.12
N VAL A 49 2.38 -1.52 4.96
CA VAL A 49 2.71 -2.22 3.71
C VAL A 49 3.93 -1.59 3.08
N TYR A 50 4.66 -2.41 2.29
CA TYR A 50 5.69 -1.88 1.42
C TYR A 50 5.46 -2.34 -0.01
N HIS A 51 5.89 -1.49 -0.95
CA HIS A 51 5.86 -1.79 -2.39
C HIS A 51 7.20 -1.38 -2.98
N GLU A 52 7.87 -2.30 -3.65
CA GLU A 52 9.14 -2.03 -4.32
C GLU A 52 8.91 -1.71 -5.79
N PHE A 53 9.70 -0.76 -6.29
CA PHE A 53 9.67 -0.30 -7.68
C PHE A 53 11.08 -0.24 -8.24
N ASP A 54 11.22 -0.31 -9.56
CA ASP A 54 12.53 -0.21 -10.22
C ASP A 54 13.13 1.19 -10.08
N ASN A 55 12.28 2.21 -9.98
CA ASN A 55 12.74 3.61 -9.86
C ASN A 55 11.78 4.45 -9.02
N MET A 56 12.28 5.61 -8.58
CA MET A 56 11.51 6.52 -7.72
C MET A 56 10.32 7.15 -8.44
N ASP A 57 10.41 7.40 -9.73
CA ASP A 57 9.30 7.99 -10.48
C ASP A 57 8.07 7.09 -10.47
N ALA A 58 8.27 5.76 -10.62
CA ALA A 58 7.20 4.79 -10.53
C ALA A 58 6.58 4.75 -9.12
N ALA A 59 7.41 4.82 -8.08
CA ALA A 59 6.93 4.86 -6.69
C ALA A 59 6.08 6.09 -6.42
N LYS A 60 6.52 7.25 -6.87
CA LYS A 60 5.78 8.51 -6.69
C LYS A 60 4.48 8.53 -7.49
N ALA A 61 4.50 8.00 -8.71
CA ALA A 61 3.31 7.89 -9.54
C ALA A 61 2.25 6.99 -8.87
N PHE A 62 2.71 5.88 -8.27
CA PHE A 62 1.82 4.99 -7.52
C PHE A 62 1.20 5.71 -6.31
N ALA A 63 2.02 6.42 -5.52
CA ALA A 63 1.56 7.15 -4.34
C ALA A 63 0.52 8.21 -4.68
N GLY A 64 0.63 8.84 -5.84
CA GLY A 64 -0.29 9.89 -6.31
C GLY A 64 -1.44 9.37 -7.16
N SER A 65 -1.58 8.06 -7.34
CA SER A 65 -2.59 7.48 -8.22
C SER A 65 -4.01 7.69 -7.68
N PRO A 66 -4.93 8.27 -8.47
CA PRO A 66 -6.34 8.35 -8.09
C PRO A 66 -6.97 6.97 -7.90
N ARG A 67 -6.54 5.99 -8.67
CA ARG A 67 -7.04 4.62 -8.57
C ARG A 67 -6.67 3.98 -7.23
N LEU A 68 -5.44 4.20 -6.74
CA LEU A 68 -5.02 3.73 -5.44
C LEU A 68 -5.88 4.33 -4.32
N LYS A 69 -6.14 5.62 -4.40
CA LYS A 69 -6.98 6.33 -3.43
C LYS A 69 -8.40 5.78 -3.41
N GLU A 70 -8.97 5.51 -4.57
CA GLU A 70 -10.29 4.92 -4.72
C GLU A 70 -10.34 3.54 -4.07
N VAL A 71 -9.35 2.69 -4.33
CA VAL A 71 -9.27 1.34 -3.76
C VAL A 71 -9.12 1.40 -2.23
N MET A 72 -8.31 2.29 -1.71
CA MET A 72 -8.17 2.46 -0.25
C MET A 72 -9.49 2.86 0.41
N ASN A 73 -10.24 3.76 -0.19
CA ASN A 73 -11.55 4.14 0.33
C ASN A 73 -12.52 2.97 0.34
N THR A 74 -12.52 2.16 -0.71
CA THR A 74 -13.39 0.97 -0.81
C THR A 74 -12.97 -0.12 0.16
N ALA A 75 -11.67 -0.23 0.44
CA ALA A 75 -11.09 -1.26 1.31
C ALA A 75 -11.28 -0.97 2.81
N GLY A 76 -11.85 0.17 3.18
CA GLY A 76 -12.11 0.50 4.58
C GLY A 76 -10.90 1.09 5.32
N VAL A 77 -10.05 1.81 4.61
CA VAL A 77 -8.96 2.56 5.24
C VAL A 77 -9.54 3.73 6.01
N LEU A 78 -9.16 3.86 7.29
CA LEU A 78 -9.64 4.91 8.18
C LEU A 78 -8.68 6.10 8.18
N GLY A 79 -9.18 7.28 7.86
CA GLY A 79 -8.38 8.50 7.83
C GLY A 79 -7.39 8.52 6.67
N ALA A 80 -6.46 9.46 6.72
CA ALA A 80 -5.40 9.59 5.71
C ALA A 80 -4.24 8.64 6.04
N PRO A 81 -3.78 7.83 5.08
CA PRO A 81 -2.61 6.98 5.31
C PRO A 81 -1.33 7.82 5.37
N ASP A 82 -0.36 7.35 6.16
CA ASP A 82 1.00 7.87 6.12
C ASP A 82 1.75 7.14 5.00
N ILE A 83 2.19 7.87 3.99
CA ILE A 83 2.88 7.31 2.83
C ILE A 83 4.22 8.02 2.66
N TRP A 84 5.30 7.25 2.52
CA TRP A 84 6.62 7.81 2.24
C TRP A 84 7.40 6.91 1.31
N CYS A 85 8.26 7.53 0.50
CA CYS A 85 9.11 6.83 -0.45
C CYS A 85 10.55 6.86 0.01
N THR A 86 11.25 5.74 -0.16
CA THR A 86 12.63 5.56 0.28
C THR A 86 13.47 4.95 -0.82
N ASN A 87 14.78 5.12 -0.70
CA ASN A 87 15.73 4.40 -1.56
C ASN A 87 16.39 3.31 -0.72
N LYS A 88 16.33 2.09 -1.21
CA LYS A 88 17.01 0.96 -0.57
C LYS A 88 18.52 1.11 -0.73
N LYS A 89 19.25 0.97 0.35
CA LYS A 89 20.71 1.07 0.37
C LYS A 89 21.39 -0.28 0.55
#